data_984c3a2d31d1ed38aef389e28852153e
#
_entry.id   984c3a2d31d1ed38aef389e28852153e
#
_cell.length_a   1.000
_cell.length_b   1.000
_cell.length_c   1.000
_cell.angle_alpha   90.00
_cell.angle_beta   90.00
_cell.angle_gamma   90.00
#
_symmetry.space_group_name_H-M   'P 1'
#
loop_
_entity.id
_entity.type
_entity.pdbx_description
1 polymer ?
#
loop_
_entity_poly.entity_id
_entity_poly.type
_entity_poly.pdbx_seq_one_letter_code
_entity_poly.pdbx_strand_id
1 'polypeptide(L)'
;MSDDVKILATGLGFPEGPVACADGSVVLTEIRNNRCTRVTADGKVSVFSETGGGPNGLAIGPDGAFYLCNNGGSRYVEGTSMGQGPHPDYKFGYVQRIDPKTGEHKMLYTECNGNKLSAPNDLVFDVHGGFYFTDLGKRYARHRDHGGLYYALPDGSKITEIAFPILSPNGCGLSPDGKTIYVA
;
A
#
# COMPACT_ATOMS: atom_id res chain seq x y z
N MET A 1 25.44 20.68 -2.97
CA MET A 1 24.61 19.52 -2.54
C MET A 1 25.46 18.30 -2.78
N SER A 2 25.77 17.51 -1.76
CA SER A 2 26.60 16.32 -1.92
C SER A 2 25.81 15.28 -2.72
N ASP A 3 26.41 14.78 -3.79
CA ASP A 3 25.80 13.86 -4.73
C ASP A 3 25.84 12.40 -4.22
N ASP A 4 25.59 12.17 -2.93
CA ASP A 4 25.66 10.83 -2.33
C ASP A 4 24.30 10.09 -2.43
N VAL A 5 23.70 10.10 -3.63
CA VAL A 5 22.57 9.22 -3.94
C VAL A 5 23.11 7.90 -4.46
N LYS A 6 22.89 6.81 -3.70
CA LYS A 6 23.25 5.46 -4.11
C LYS A 6 22.01 4.72 -4.64
N ILE A 7 22.09 4.21 -5.86
CA ILE A 7 21.09 3.30 -6.41
C ILE A 7 21.36 1.90 -5.84
N LEU A 8 20.42 1.36 -5.06
CA LEU A 8 20.53 0.04 -4.46
C LEU A 8 20.09 -1.07 -5.41
N ALA A 9 19.02 -0.84 -6.18
CA ALA A 9 18.46 -1.83 -7.10
C ALA A 9 17.81 -1.16 -8.32
N THR A 10 17.73 -1.91 -9.40
CA THR A 10 17.03 -1.52 -10.66
C THR A 10 16.18 -2.69 -11.16
N GLY A 11 15.33 -2.45 -12.18
CA GLY A 11 14.52 -3.50 -12.78
C GLY A 11 13.28 -3.88 -11.97
N LEU A 12 12.90 -3.07 -10.98
CA LEU A 12 11.69 -3.26 -10.18
C LEU A 12 10.43 -2.85 -10.98
N GLY A 13 9.34 -3.57 -10.75
CA GLY A 13 8.08 -3.39 -11.47
C GLY A 13 7.13 -2.38 -10.82
N PHE A 14 7.34 -1.08 -11.05
CA PHE A 14 6.59 0.00 -10.42
C PHE A 14 6.71 -0.04 -8.89
N PRO A 15 7.91 0.28 -8.36
CA PRO A 15 8.17 0.24 -6.92
C PRO A 15 7.41 1.34 -6.18
N GLU A 16 6.80 0.98 -5.04
CA GLU A 16 6.05 1.85 -4.15
C GLU A 16 6.24 1.44 -2.68
N GLY A 17 5.71 2.22 -1.75
CA GLY A 17 5.63 1.93 -0.32
C GLY A 17 6.96 1.45 0.31
N PRO A 18 8.10 2.14 0.14
CA PRO A 18 9.36 1.67 0.68
C PRO A 18 9.41 1.79 2.20
N VAL A 19 9.81 0.73 2.86
CA VAL A 19 10.00 0.66 4.32
C VAL A 19 11.43 0.28 4.64
N ALA A 20 12.15 1.16 5.35
CA ALA A 20 13.47 0.86 5.88
C ALA A 20 13.38 -0.09 7.08
N CYS A 21 14.07 -1.20 7.03
CA CYS A 21 14.12 -2.19 8.10
C CYS A 21 15.35 -1.99 9.01
N ALA A 22 15.25 -2.46 10.26
CA ALA A 22 16.33 -2.31 11.25
C ALA A 22 17.64 -3.01 10.85
N ASP A 23 17.58 -4.01 9.97
CA ASP A 23 18.73 -4.72 9.43
C ASP A 23 19.41 -3.99 8.24
N GLY A 24 18.96 -2.78 7.93
CA GLY A 24 19.47 -1.98 6.82
C GLY A 24 18.91 -2.38 5.45
N SER A 25 18.02 -3.37 5.38
CA SER A 25 17.29 -3.69 4.16
C SER A 25 16.11 -2.74 3.96
N VAL A 26 15.60 -2.70 2.72
CA VAL A 26 14.35 -2.03 2.37
C VAL A 26 13.37 -3.10 1.88
N VAL A 27 12.16 -3.11 2.46
CA VAL A 27 11.04 -3.85 1.90
C VAL A 27 10.14 -2.85 1.17
N LEU A 28 9.75 -3.17 -0.05
CA LEU A 28 8.92 -2.32 -0.89
C LEU A 28 7.90 -3.15 -1.65
N THR A 29 6.91 -2.49 -2.21
CA THR A 29 5.92 -3.11 -3.08
C THR A 29 6.33 -2.96 -4.54
N GLU A 30 5.96 -3.93 -5.36
CA GLU A 30 6.03 -3.84 -6.81
C GLU A 30 4.61 -4.01 -7.38
N ILE A 31 3.93 -2.89 -7.65
CA ILE A 31 2.53 -2.91 -8.10
C ILE A 31 2.36 -3.75 -9.36
N ARG A 32 3.27 -3.59 -10.32
CA ARG A 32 3.22 -4.29 -11.61
C ARG A 32 3.51 -5.79 -11.48
N ASN A 33 4.34 -6.15 -10.52
CA ASN A 33 4.74 -7.54 -10.28
C ASN A 33 3.89 -8.25 -9.22
N ASN A 34 2.89 -7.56 -8.65
CA ASN A 34 1.91 -8.09 -7.69
C ASN A 34 2.54 -8.70 -6.42
N ARG A 35 3.65 -8.14 -5.95
CA ARG A 35 4.45 -8.70 -4.85
C ARG A 35 5.09 -7.62 -3.98
N CYS A 36 5.56 -8.02 -2.81
CA CYS A 36 6.53 -7.26 -2.03
C CYS A 36 7.94 -7.83 -2.24
N THR A 37 8.91 -6.94 -2.33
CA THR A 37 10.30 -7.26 -2.61
C THR A 37 11.19 -6.72 -1.49
N ARG A 38 12.20 -7.49 -1.08
CA ARG A 38 13.26 -7.05 -0.16
C ARG A 38 14.53 -6.75 -0.95
N VAL A 39 15.12 -5.61 -0.65
CA VAL A 39 16.42 -5.19 -1.16
C VAL A 39 17.36 -5.03 0.03
N THR A 40 18.43 -5.80 0.09
CA THR A 40 19.42 -5.72 1.15
C THR A 40 20.37 -4.53 0.97
N ALA A 41 21.10 -4.13 2.00
CA ALA A 41 22.03 -2.97 1.95
C ALA A 41 23.14 -3.12 0.89
N ASP A 42 23.49 -4.35 0.51
CA ASP A 42 24.42 -4.66 -0.59
C ASP A 42 23.75 -4.76 -1.97
N GLY A 43 22.43 -4.50 -2.04
CA GLY A 43 21.67 -4.44 -3.30
C GLY A 43 21.11 -5.77 -3.80
N LYS A 44 21.16 -6.84 -3.01
CA LYS A 44 20.55 -8.13 -3.39
C LYS A 44 19.03 -8.02 -3.32
N VAL A 45 18.37 -8.35 -4.42
CA VAL A 45 16.91 -8.33 -4.58
C VAL A 45 16.35 -9.73 -4.38
N SER A 46 15.28 -9.85 -3.59
CA SER A 46 14.55 -11.10 -3.37
C SER A 46 13.06 -10.84 -3.17
N VAL A 47 12.23 -11.79 -3.59
CA VAL A 47 10.79 -11.74 -3.28
C VAL A 47 10.60 -11.93 -1.78
N PHE A 48 9.83 -11.05 -1.17
CA PHE A 48 9.47 -11.11 0.24
C PHE A 48 8.09 -11.75 0.46
N SER A 49 7.10 -11.35 -0.37
CA SER A 49 5.73 -11.88 -0.29
C SER A 49 5.03 -11.79 -1.64
N GLU A 50 4.43 -12.85 -2.10
CA GLU A 50 3.60 -12.90 -3.33
C GLU A 50 2.16 -12.52 -3.00
N THR A 51 1.90 -11.23 -2.77
CA THR A 51 0.63 -10.71 -2.24
C THR A 51 -0.53 -10.74 -3.23
N GLY A 52 -0.22 -10.85 -4.52
CA GLY A 52 -1.23 -10.70 -5.57
C GLY A 52 -1.74 -9.27 -5.71
N GLY A 53 -2.74 -9.09 -6.59
CA GLY A 53 -3.42 -7.81 -6.80
C GLY A 53 -2.50 -6.69 -7.28
N GLY A 54 -2.52 -5.56 -6.58
CA GLY A 54 -1.66 -4.40 -6.85
C GLY A 54 -1.19 -3.79 -5.52
N PRO A 55 -0.15 -4.36 -4.90
CA PRO A 55 0.38 -3.86 -3.64
C PRO A 55 0.93 -2.44 -3.83
N ASN A 56 0.57 -1.52 -2.93
CA ASN A 56 0.93 -0.11 -3.03
C ASN A 56 1.61 0.37 -1.73
N GLY A 57 0.93 1.10 -0.87
CA GLY A 57 1.50 1.57 0.39
C GLY A 57 1.80 0.44 1.36
N LEU A 58 2.92 0.52 2.07
CA LEU A 58 3.40 -0.46 3.03
C LEU A 58 3.89 0.23 4.29
N ALA A 59 3.56 -0.28 5.47
CA ALA A 59 4.08 0.20 6.74
C ALA A 59 4.34 -0.95 7.71
N ILE A 60 5.21 -0.75 8.70
CA ILE A 60 5.38 -1.66 9.83
C ILE A 60 4.42 -1.25 10.94
N GLY A 61 3.61 -2.18 11.39
CA GLY A 61 2.71 -1.99 12.52
C GLY A 61 3.38 -2.16 13.90
N PRO A 62 2.65 -1.85 14.97
CA PRO A 62 3.18 -1.94 16.34
C PRO A 62 3.55 -3.37 16.77
N ASP A 63 3.02 -4.38 16.10
CA ASP A 63 3.33 -5.79 16.29
C ASP A 63 4.54 -6.27 15.46
N GLY A 64 5.20 -5.36 14.72
CA GLY A 64 6.33 -5.65 13.85
C GLY A 64 5.97 -6.31 12.52
N ALA A 65 4.69 -6.57 12.25
CA ALA A 65 4.23 -7.07 10.95
C ALA A 65 4.14 -5.95 9.92
N PHE A 66 4.15 -6.32 8.64
CA PHE A 66 3.88 -5.36 7.58
C PHE A 66 2.38 -5.28 7.30
N TYR A 67 1.91 -4.06 7.06
CA TYR A 67 0.53 -3.76 6.65
C TYR A 67 0.57 -3.14 5.27
N LEU A 68 -0.29 -3.62 4.40
CA LEU A 68 -0.23 -3.36 2.97
C LEU A 68 -1.59 -2.89 2.46
N CYS A 69 -1.61 -1.72 1.81
CA CYS A 69 -2.71 -1.31 0.96
C CYS A 69 -2.59 -1.97 -0.41
N ASN A 70 -3.63 -2.66 -0.84
CA ASN A 70 -3.64 -3.36 -2.13
C ASN A 70 -4.80 -2.85 -2.98
N ASN A 71 -4.49 -2.32 -4.15
CA ASN A 71 -5.48 -1.73 -5.06
C ASN A 71 -6.26 -2.77 -5.90
N GLY A 72 -6.09 -4.07 -5.62
CA GLY A 72 -6.78 -5.15 -6.31
C GLY A 72 -6.26 -5.47 -7.71
N GLY A 73 -5.22 -4.78 -8.17
CA GLY A 73 -4.57 -5.02 -9.46
C GLY A 73 -4.98 -4.06 -10.58
N SER A 74 -4.03 -3.82 -11.46
CA SER A 74 -4.19 -2.97 -12.64
C SER A 74 -3.73 -3.70 -13.90
N ARG A 75 -4.35 -3.38 -15.02
CA ARG A 75 -3.92 -3.86 -16.32
C ARG A 75 -2.76 -2.99 -16.81
N TYR A 76 -1.65 -3.61 -17.15
CA TYR A 76 -0.52 -2.94 -17.78
C TYR A 76 -0.43 -3.32 -19.26
N VAL A 77 -0.17 -2.34 -20.10
CA VAL A 77 0.08 -2.50 -21.52
C VAL A 77 1.57 -2.35 -21.75
N GLU A 78 2.13 -3.13 -22.65
CA GLU A 78 3.55 -3.03 -23.04
C GLU A 78 3.89 -1.60 -23.47
N GLY A 79 5.08 -1.12 -23.06
CA GLY A 79 5.52 0.24 -23.30
C GLY A 79 4.87 1.32 -22.41
N THR A 80 3.96 0.97 -21.48
CA THR A 80 3.39 1.92 -20.52
C THR A 80 3.96 1.73 -19.11
N SER A 81 4.22 2.83 -18.40
CA SER A 81 4.64 2.81 -16.99
C SER A 81 3.46 2.72 -16.04
N MET A 82 2.29 3.26 -16.43
CA MET A 82 1.09 3.36 -15.58
C MET A 82 0.06 2.30 -15.93
N GLY A 83 -0.70 1.88 -14.93
CA GLY A 83 -1.85 0.99 -15.12
C GLY A 83 -2.94 1.64 -16.00
N GLN A 84 -3.48 0.85 -16.91
CA GLN A 84 -4.50 1.26 -17.89
C GLN A 84 -5.91 0.76 -17.49
N GLY A 85 -6.28 1.01 -16.25
CA GLY A 85 -7.55 0.54 -15.67
C GLY A 85 -7.39 -0.73 -14.82
N PRO A 86 -8.50 -1.29 -14.30
CA PRO A 86 -8.46 -2.47 -13.44
C PRO A 86 -7.95 -3.70 -14.21
N HIS A 87 -7.31 -4.62 -13.45
CA HIS A 87 -7.02 -5.96 -13.96
C HIS A 87 -8.32 -6.68 -14.35
N PRO A 88 -8.34 -7.56 -15.36
CA PRO A 88 -9.54 -8.33 -15.72
C PRO A 88 -10.20 -9.07 -14.55
N ASP A 89 -9.40 -9.58 -13.62
CA ASP A 89 -9.88 -10.30 -12.42
C ASP A 89 -10.14 -9.39 -11.22
N TYR A 90 -10.01 -8.07 -11.37
CA TYR A 90 -10.27 -7.11 -10.30
C TYR A 90 -11.71 -7.23 -9.79
N LYS A 91 -11.84 -7.35 -8.47
CA LYS A 91 -13.15 -7.37 -7.80
C LYS A 91 -13.30 -6.19 -6.81
N PHE A 92 -12.26 -5.92 -6.03
CA PHE A 92 -12.19 -4.86 -5.03
C PHE A 92 -10.74 -4.67 -4.58
N GLY A 93 -10.48 -3.57 -3.88
CA GLY A 93 -9.23 -3.35 -3.16
C GLY A 93 -9.32 -3.90 -1.74
N TYR A 94 -8.17 -4.06 -1.09
CA TYR A 94 -8.12 -4.63 0.26
C TYR A 94 -6.88 -4.19 1.03
N VAL A 95 -6.93 -4.38 2.36
CA VAL A 95 -5.76 -4.24 3.24
C VAL A 95 -5.32 -5.62 3.68
N GLN A 96 -4.01 -5.87 3.67
CA GLN A 96 -3.38 -7.14 4.08
C GLN A 96 -2.42 -6.91 5.24
N ARG A 97 -2.22 -7.96 6.04
CA ARG A 97 -1.14 -8.07 7.02
C ARG A 97 -0.20 -9.18 6.57
N ILE A 98 1.11 -8.92 6.60
CA ILE A 98 2.16 -9.86 6.16
C ILE A 98 3.04 -10.19 7.36
N ASP A 99 3.30 -11.46 7.59
CA ASP A 99 4.23 -11.92 8.61
C ASP A 99 5.67 -11.55 8.22
N PRO A 100 6.44 -10.86 9.08
CA PRO A 100 7.76 -10.37 8.74
C PRO A 100 8.81 -11.47 8.57
N LYS A 101 8.57 -12.68 9.09
CA LYS A 101 9.51 -13.81 9.05
C LYS A 101 9.23 -14.74 7.86
N THR A 102 7.97 -15.02 7.59
CA THR A 102 7.57 -16.01 6.58
C THR A 102 7.16 -15.39 5.26
N GLY A 103 6.76 -14.09 5.25
CA GLY A 103 6.14 -13.45 4.09
C GLY A 103 4.68 -13.90 3.84
N GLU A 104 4.15 -14.78 4.68
CA GLU A 104 2.73 -15.16 4.60
C GLU A 104 1.82 -13.97 4.86
N HIS A 105 0.77 -13.85 4.09
CA HIS A 105 -0.15 -12.72 4.20
C HIS A 105 -1.60 -13.18 4.40
N LYS A 106 -2.38 -12.31 5.03
CA LYS A 106 -3.84 -12.47 5.18
C LYS A 106 -4.55 -11.16 4.88
N MET A 107 -5.75 -11.24 4.34
CA MET A 107 -6.64 -10.10 4.22
C MET A 107 -7.14 -9.67 5.60
N LEU A 108 -7.13 -8.36 5.87
CA LEU A 108 -7.72 -7.76 7.07
C LEU A 108 -9.05 -7.08 6.76
N TYR A 109 -9.07 -6.23 5.72
CA TYR A 109 -10.23 -5.43 5.35
C TYR A 109 -10.46 -5.48 3.85
N THR A 110 -11.71 -5.67 3.45
CA THR A 110 -12.17 -5.66 2.06
C THR A 110 -13.33 -4.69 1.84
N GLU A 111 -13.91 -4.17 2.93
CA GLU A 111 -15.09 -3.30 2.90
C GLU A 111 -15.20 -2.46 4.17
N CYS A 112 -15.93 -1.35 4.08
CA CYS A 112 -16.35 -0.53 5.21
C CYS A 112 -17.85 -0.20 5.06
N ASN A 113 -18.65 -0.39 6.13
CA ASN A 113 -20.08 -0.11 6.13
C ASN A 113 -20.85 -0.77 4.97
N GLY A 114 -20.46 -1.99 4.56
CA GLY A 114 -21.06 -2.71 3.43
C GLY A 114 -20.60 -2.26 2.05
N ASN A 115 -19.74 -1.24 1.94
CA ASN A 115 -19.15 -0.78 0.69
C ASN A 115 -17.76 -1.40 0.50
N LYS A 116 -17.51 -1.99 -0.66
CA LYS A 116 -16.18 -2.54 -0.98
C LYS A 116 -15.15 -1.43 -1.09
N LEU A 117 -13.95 -1.70 -0.58
CA LEU A 117 -12.79 -0.86 -0.84
C LEU A 117 -12.46 -0.92 -2.33
N SER A 118 -12.10 0.22 -2.91
CA SER A 118 -11.85 0.31 -4.35
C SER A 118 -10.37 0.15 -4.69
N ALA A 119 -9.51 1.05 -4.22
CA ALA A 119 -8.08 0.98 -4.47
C ALA A 119 -7.28 1.53 -3.30
N PRO A 120 -7.23 0.85 -2.13
CA PRO A 120 -6.37 1.25 -1.03
C PRO A 120 -4.97 1.59 -1.52
N ASN A 121 -4.45 2.75 -1.08
CA ASN A 121 -3.24 3.32 -1.65
C ASN A 121 -2.10 3.40 -0.62
N ASP A 122 -2.24 4.21 0.42
CA ASP A 122 -1.18 4.45 1.40
C ASP A 122 -1.69 4.37 2.83
N LEU A 123 -0.80 4.15 3.80
CA LEU A 123 -1.19 4.02 5.21
C LEU A 123 -0.13 4.55 6.18
N VAL A 124 -0.59 5.02 7.33
CA VAL A 124 0.26 5.50 8.43
C VAL A 124 -0.33 5.07 9.77
N PHE A 125 0.50 4.47 10.64
CA PHE A 125 0.12 4.13 12.01
C PHE A 125 0.14 5.34 12.93
N ASP A 126 -0.81 5.40 13.86
CA ASP A 126 -0.81 6.38 14.94
C ASP A 126 -0.16 5.84 16.23
N VAL A 127 -0.04 6.70 17.23
CA VAL A 127 0.55 6.34 18.53
C VAL A 127 -0.34 5.42 19.39
N HIS A 128 -1.59 5.22 19.00
CA HIS A 128 -2.55 4.36 19.70
C HIS A 128 -2.59 2.94 19.09
N GLY A 129 -1.82 2.72 18.03
CA GLY A 129 -1.67 1.42 17.38
C GLY A 129 -2.70 1.12 16.30
N GLY A 130 -3.59 2.05 15.97
CA GLY A 130 -4.42 2.00 14.77
C GLY A 130 -3.70 2.63 13.57
N PHE A 131 -4.30 2.58 12.40
CA PHE A 131 -3.73 3.18 11.21
C PHE A 131 -4.79 3.89 10.36
N TYR A 132 -4.39 5.02 9.81
CA TYR A 132 -5.13 5.68 8.73
C TYR A 132 -4.68 5.10 7.40
N PHE A 133 -5.60 5.00 6.46
CA PHE A 133 -5.26 4.67 5.07
C PHE A 133 -6.17 5.39 4.08
N THR A 134 -5.61 5.66 2.91
CA THR A 134 -6.33 6.24 1.79
C THR A 134 -6.83 5.15 0.84
N ASP A 135 -7.99 5.37 0.25
CA ASP A 135 -8.47 4.63 -0.91
C ASP A 135 -8.50 5.59 -2.09
N LEU A 136 -7.65 5.35 -3.08
CA LEU A 136 -7.50 6.21 -4.26
C LEU A 136 -8.77 6.27 -5.14
N GLY A 137 -9.60 5.24 -5.05
CA GLY A 137 -10.65 4.99 -6.04
C GLY A 137 -10.11 4.40 -7.35
N LYS A 138 -10.79 3.42 -7.91
CA LYS A 138 -10.39 2.77 -9.16
C LYS A 138 -10.73 3.63 -10.37
N ARG A 139 -9.78 3.71 -11.30
CA ARG A 139 -9.97 4.43 -12.57
C ARG A 139 -10.34 3.44 -13.67
N TYR A 140 -11.40 3.77 -14.40
CA TYR A 140 -11.88 3.06 -15.57
C TYR A 140 -11.75 3.94 -16.82
N ALA A 141 -12.07 3.41 -18.00
CA ALA A 141 -11.92 4.15 -19.25
C ALA A 141 -12.81 5.42 -19.33
N ARG A 142 -13.99 5.41 -18.73
CA ARG A 142 -14.98 6.48 -18.83
C ARG A 142 -15.50 7.03 -17.51
N HIS A 143 -15.08 6.47 -16.38
CA HIS A 143 -15.44 6.91 -15.03
C HIS A 143 -14.33 6.52 -14.03
N ARG A 144 -14.49 6.96 -12.82
CA ARG A 144 -13.66 6.52 -11.68
C ARG A 144 -14.51 6.44 -10.44
N ASP A 145 -14.12 5.57 -9.52
CA ASP A 145 -14.68 5.55 -8.18
C ASP A 145 -14.15 6.75 -7.39
N HIS A 146 -14.97 7.30 -6.52
CA HIS A 146 -14.46 8.16 -5.47
C HIS A 146 -13.68 7.33 -4.47
N GLY A 147 -12.65 7.93 -3.92
CA GLY A 147 -11.90 7.38 -2.81
C GLY A 147 -12.34 7.94 -1.47
N GLY A 148 -11.62 7.58 -0.43
CA GLY A 148 -11.87 8.03 0.93
C GLY A 148 -10.66 7.90 1.83
N LEU A 149 -10.82 8.40 3.04
CA LEU A 149 -9.90 8.23 4.15
C LEU A 149 -10.57 7.35 5.21
N TYR A 150 -9.85 6.35 5.66
CA TYR A 150 -10.31 5.37 6.64
C TYR A 150 -9.38 5.27 7.83
N TYR A 151 -9.91 4.83 8.97
CA TYR A 151 -9.15 4.43 10.14
C TYR A 151 -9.45 2.97 10.49
N ALA A 152 -8.43 2.18 10.78
CA ALA A 152 -8.59 0.76 11.03
C ALA A 152 -7.70 0.24 12.17
N LEU A 153 -8.12 -0.84 12.81
CA LEU A 153 -7.35 -1.53 13.82
C LEU A 153 -6.53 -2.69 13.21
N PRO A 154 -5.31 -2.94 13.71
CA PRO A 154 -4.40 -3.93 13.14
C PRO A 154 -4.84 -5.39 13.31
N ASP A 155 -5.78 -5.64 14.21
CA ASP A 155 -6.35 -6.97 14.47
C ASP A 155 -7.47 -7.37 13.50
N GLY A 156 -7.95 -6.44 12.66
CA GLY A 156 -9.06 -6.67 11.73
C GLY A 156 -10.44 -6.47 12.32
N SER A 157 -10.55 -6.04 13.58
CA SER A 157 -11.83 -5.97 14.31
C SER A 157 -12.69 -4.77 13.95
N LYS A 158 -12.08 -3.66 13.48
CA LYS A 158 -12.82 -2.42 13.22
C LYS A 158 -12.16 -1.60 12.11
N ILE A 159 -13.01 -1.13 11.21
CA ILE A 159 -12.70 -0.10 10.21
C ILE A 159 -13.76 1.00 10.30
N THR A 160 -13.36 2.24 10.11
CA THR A 160 -14.22 3.43 10.18
C THR A 160 -13.91 4.34 8.99
N GLU A 161 -14.92 4.76 8.27
CA GLU A 161 -14.79 5.81 7.26
C GLU A 161 -14.69 7.17 7.93
N ILE A 162 -13.59 7.88 7.69
CA ILE A 162 -13.31 9.20 8.28
C ILE A 162 -13.79 10.32 7.36
N ALA A 163 -13.54 10.17 6.05
CA ALA A 163 -13.97 11.13 5.05
C ALA A 163 -14.24 10.45 3.72
N PHE A 164 -15.40 10.75 3.13
CA PHE A 164 -15.84 10.31 1.81
C PHE A 164 -16.89 11.30 1.28
N PRO A 165 -16.96 11.62 -0.01
CA PRO A 165 -16.05 11.22 -1.07
C PRO A 165 -14.80 12.11 -1.14
N ILE A 166 -13.66 11.53 -1.50
CA ILE A 166 -12.45 12.27 -1.84
C ILE A 166 -12.00 11.86 -3.25
N LEU A 167 -11.56 12.82 -4.04
CA LEU A 167 -11.10 12.54 -5.40
C LEU A 167 -9.61 12.18 -5.39
N SER A 168 -9.32 10.88 -5.53
CA SER A 168 -7.97 10.32 -5.69
C SER A 168 -7.01 10.61 -4.52
N PRO A 169 -7.40 10.41 -3.27
CA PRO A 169 -6.45 10.54 -2.17
C PRO A 169 -5.34 9.50 -2.34
N ASN A 170 -4.10 9.97 -2.37
CA ASN A 170 -2.91 9.14 -2.59
C ASN A 170 -2.17 8.93 -1.28
N GLY A 171 -1.10 9.68 -1.02
CA GLY A 171 -0.35 9.57 0.21
C GLY A 171 -1.08 10.08 1.44
N CYS A 172 -0.76 9.54 2.62
CA CYS A 172 -1.20 10.09 3.90
C CYS A 172 -0.07 10.09 4.93
N GLY A 173 -0.12 11.07 5.85
CA GLY A 173 0.87 11.20 6.91
C GLY A 173 0.34 11.99 8.10
N LEU A 174 0.85 11.68 9.28
CA LEU A 174 0.52 12.40 10.51
C LEU A 174 1.46 13.56 10.78
N SER A 175 0.93 14.62 11.39
CA SER A 175 1.77 15.68 11.98
C SER A 175 2.65 15.09 13.10
N PRO A 176 3.78 15.74 13.44
CA PRO A 176 4.68 15.27 14.50
C PRO A 176 4.00 15.08 15.86
N ASP A 177 2.95 15.84 16.16
CA ASP A 177 2.17 15.74 17.39
C ASP A 177 0.99 14.74 17.29
N GLY A 178 0.83 14.08 16.13
CA GLY A 178 -0.21 13.09 15.86
C GLY A 178 -1.64 13.63 15.80
N LYS A 179 -1.84 14.95 15.79
CA LYS A 179 -3.18 15.55 15.88
C LYS A 179 -3.80 15.88 14.54
N THR A 180 -3.01 15.90 13.49
CA THR A 180 -3.47 16.22 12.12
C THR A 180 -3.05 15.12 11.17
N ILE A 181 -4.01 14.62 10.39
CA ILE A 181 -3.75 13.75 9.24
C ILE A 181 -3.71 14.60 7.96
N TYR A 182 -2.64 14.47 7.20
CA TYR A 182 -2.49 15.07 5.89
C TYR A 182 -2.79 14.01 4.82
N VAL A 183 -3.49 14.42 3.77
CA VAL A 183 -3.85 13.57 2.63
C VAL A 183 -3.50 14.32 1.35
N ALA A 184 -2.74 13.68 0.44
CA ALA A 184 -2.30 14.24 -0.83
C ALA A 184 -3.18 13.75 -1.98
#